data_4bcdae37e18fcf687519d3877ba5ab09
#
_entry.id   4bcdae37e18fcf687519d3877ba5ab09
#
_cell.length_a   1.000
_cell.length_b   1.000
_cell.length_c   1.000
_cell.angle_alpha   90.00
_cell.angle_beta   90.00
_cell.angle_gamma   90.00
#
_symmetry.space_group_name_H-M   'P 1'
#
loop_
_entity.id
_entity.type
_entity.pdbx_description
1 polymer ?
#
loop_
_entity_poly.entity_id
_entity_poly.type
_entity_poly.pdbx_seq_one_letter_code
_entity_poly.pdbx_strand_id
1 'polypeptide(L)'
;EYKKLKQAVITQAVTKGIRGDRPMKNSGIEWIGDIPKKWDCKKVKYVTSISRGIFNHRPRNDERYYGGEYPFIQTGDVAGAQKYIESYSQTLNELGKSVSKCFPKGTLTMTIAANVGDAAILGFDAFFPDSVVGFIPNADINDEYLYYIFKAMKPEFVRTAIKSTQLNLNVERIRDLFVPVVVQKSEQLEIAEYLNTKCADIDALIAKKQQYLTEIENYKKSLIYEYVTGK
;
A
#
# COMPACT_ATOMS: atom_id res chain seq x y z
N GLU A 1 -1.33 -19.37 1.79
CA GLU A 1 -0.79 -19.73 0.48
C GLU A 1 -1.15 -18.68 -0.57
N TYR A 2 -2.42 -18.36 -0.82
CA TYR A 2 -2.85 -17.36 -1.82
C TYR A 2 -2.29 -15.94 -1.59
N LYS A 3 -2.13 -15.50 -0.33
CA LYS A 3 -1.47 -14.20 -0.04
C LYS A 3 -0.01 -14.19 -0.49
N LYS A 4 0.70 -15.32 -0.33
CA LYS A 4 2.08 -15.46 -0.82
C LYS A 4 2.12 -15.48 -2.36
N LEU A 5 1.18 -16.18 -3.00
CA LEU A 5 1.03 -16.17 -4.45
C LEU A 5 0.79 -14.75 -4.97
N LYS A 6 -0.15 -14.00 -4.37
CA LYS A 6 -0.41 -12.60 -4.75
C LYS A 6 0.85 -11.76 -4.67
N GLN A 7 1.61 -11.87 -3.57
CA GLN A 7 2.87 -11.14 -3.40
C GLN A 7 3.90 -11.53 -4.47
N ALA A 8 4.03 -12.82 -4.79
CA ALA A 8 4.96 -13.30 -5.82
C ALA A 8 4.58 -12.78 -7.22
N VAL A 9 3.28 -12.82 -7.58
CA VAL A 9 2.77 -12.28 -8.85
C VAL A 9 3.06 -10.79 -8.98
N ILE A 10 2.78 -10.02 -7.92
CA ILE A 10 3.07 -8.57 -7.91
C ILE A 10 4.58 -8.34 -8.09
N THR A 11 5.42 -8.98 -7.28
CA THR A 11 6.88 -8.80 -7.35
C THR A 11 7.43 -9.17 -8.72
N GLN A 12 7.00 -10.31 -9.29
CA GLN A 12 7.43 -10.74 -10.62
C GLN A 12 7.05 -9.72 -11.69
N ALA A 13 5.81 -9.23 -11.71
CA ALA A 13 5.34 -8.30 -12.73
C ALA A 13 6.06 -6.94 -12.66
N VAL A 14 6.29 -6.39 -11.46
CA VAL A 14 6.99 -5.10 -11.33
C VAL A 14 8.51 -5.19 -11.51
N THR A 15 9.14 -6.37 -11.38
CA THR A 15 10.59 -6.52 -11.55
C THR A 15 10.97 -7.12 -12.89
N LYS A 16 10.18 -8.07 -13.42
CA LYS A 16 10.49 -8.80 -14.67
C LYS A 16 9.56 -8.43 -15.81
N GLY A 17 8.47 -7.70 -15.51
CA GLY A 17 7.41 -7.41 -16.48
C GLY A 17 6.49 -8.60 -16.73
N ILE A 18 5.56 -8.39 -17.67
CA ILE A 18 4.52 -9.38 -18.03
C ILE A 18 4.74 -10.00 -19.42
N ARG A 19 5.75 -9.55 -20.14
CA ARG A 19 6.12 -10.08 -21.47
C ARG A 19 7.23 -11.12 -21.30
N GLY A 20 7.04 -12.32 -21.89
CA GLY A 20 8.07 -13.39 -21.90
C GLY A 20 9.25 -13.08 -22.84
N ASP A 21 10.28 -13.90 -22.76
CA ASP A 21 11.41 -14.01 -23.70
C ASP A 21 12.09 -12.70 -24.11
N ARG A 22 12.39 -11.84 -23.14
CA ARG A 22 13.17 -10.65 -23.37
C ARG A 22 14.53 -10.67 -22.67
N PRO A 23 15.56 -10.03 -23.26
CA PRO A 23 16.87 -9.99 -22.64
C PRO A 23 16.80 -9.35 -21.25
N MET A 24 17.39 -10.00 -20.25
CA MET A 24 17.46 -9.55 -18.88
C MET A 24 18.87 -9.02 -18.55
N LYS A 25 18.96 -8.20 -17.51
CA LYS A 25 20.22 -7.77 -16.87
C LYS A 25 20.05 -7.79 -15.36
N ASN A 26 21.13 -8.06 -14.66
CA ASN A 26 21.13 -7.95 -13.20
C ASN A 26 21.04 -6.48 -12.79
N SER A 27 20.13 -6.15 -11.86
CA SER A 27 19.96 -4.78 -11.35
C SER A 27 21.00 -4.37 -10.32
N GLY A 28 21.70 -5.32 -9.72
CA GLY A 28 22.59 -5.10 -8.59
C GLY A 28 21.86 -4.85 -7.26
N ILE A 29 20.53 -4.98 -7.23
CA ILE A 29 19.67 -4.70 -6.06
C ILE A 29 18.98 -6.00 -5.67
N GLU A 30 19.23 -6.46 -4.43
CA GLU A 30 18.83 -7.79 -3.95
C GLU A 30 17.34 -8.09 -4.13
N TRP A 31 16.44 -7.19 -3.68
CA TRP A 31 15.01 -7.42 -3.75
C TRP A 31 14.42 -7.37 -5.18
N ILE A 32 15.11 -6.68 -6.09
CA ILE A 32 14.70 -6.53 -7.50
C ILE A 32 15.21 -7.71 -8.32
N GLY A 33 16.49 -8.10 -8.12
CA GLY A 33 17.16 -9.13 -8.90
C GLY A 33 17.34 -8.73 -10.36
N ASP A 34 17.03 -9.64 -11.29
CA ASP A 34 17.12 -9.39 -12.71
C ASP A 34 15.92 -8.60 -13.24
N ILE A 35 16.19 -7.61 -14.10
CA ILE A 35 15.20 -6.77 -14.77
C ILE A 35 15.37 -6.84 -16.28
N PRO A 36 14.34 -6.52 -17.10
CA PRO A 36 14.49 -6.36 -18.53
C PRO A 36 15.60 -5.38 -18.88
N LYS A 37 16.41 -5.72 -19.90
CA LYS A 37 17.61 -4.92 -20.29
C LYS A 37 17.30 -3.46 -20.56
N LYS A 38 16.08 -3.15 -21.05
CA LYS A 38 15.63 -1.78 -21.36
C LYS A 38 15.12 -1.00 -20.13
N TRP A 39 14.93 -1.67 -18.99
CA TRP A 39 14.50 -1.01 -17.75
C TRP A 39 15.70 -0.46 -16.99
N ASP A 40 15.40 0.43 -16.03
CA ASP A 40 16.39 1.03 -15.16
C ASP A 40 15.98 0.89 -13.68
N CYS A 41 16.87 1.23 -12.77
CA CYS A 41 16.58 1.32 -11.34
C CYS A 41 16.90 2.73 -10.87
N LYS A 42 15.94 3.36 -10.21
CA LYS A 42 16.10 4.71 -9.64
C LYS A 42 15.74 4.71 -8.17
N LYS A 43 16.30 5.65 -7.41
CA LYS A 43 15.86 5.87 -6.03
C LYS A 43 14.45 6.46 -6.00
N VAL A 44 13.67 6.11 -4.96
CA VAL A 44 12.29 6.58 -4.78
C VAL A 44 12.18 8.09 -4.92
N LYS A 45 13.14 8.85 -4.38
CA LYS A 45 13.20 10.33 -4.47
C LYS A 45 13.29 10.88 -5.90
N TYR A 46 13.68 10.06 -6.88
CA TYR A 46 13.77 10.50 -8.27
C TYR A 46 12.54 10.15 -9.11
N VAL A 47 11.63 9.37 -8.56
CA VAL A 47 10.39 8.97 -9.23
C VAL A 47 9.14 9.54 -8.56
N THR A 48 9.29 10.10 -7.35
CA THR A 48 8.18 10.70 -6.59
C THR A 48 8.62 11.95 -5.83
N SER A 49 7.68 12.87 -5.60
CA SER A 49 7.77 13.88 -4.55
C SER A 49 7.27 13.28 -3.25
N ILE A 50 8.09 13.34 -2.19
CA ILE A 50 7.81 12.69 -0.91
C ILE A 50 7.53 13.76 0.14
N SER A 51 6.39 13.62 0.84
CA SER A 51 6.04 14.51 1.94
C SER A 51 5.36 13.77 3.06
N ARG A 52 5.86 13.97 4.27
CA ARG A 52 5.23 13.46 5.48
C ARG A 52 3.95 14.22 5.77
N GLY A 53 2.92 13.54 6.30
CA GLY A 53 1.74 14.18 6.81
C GLY A 53 2.06 15.12 7.97
N ILE A 54 1.20 16.09 8.19
CA ILE A 54 1.38 17.13 9.21
C ILE A 54 0.09 17.29 10.00
N PHE A 55 0.22 17.28 11.32
CA PHE A 55 -0.77 17.73 12.28
C PHE A 55 -0.04 18.35 13.46
N ASN A 56 0.14 19.68 13.41
CA ASN A 56 1.03 20.42 14.32
C ASN A 56 0.41 20.77 15.67
N HIS A 57 -0.76 20.18 16.02
CA HIS A 57 -1.37 20.38 17.33
C HIS A 57 -1.06 19.22 18.29
N ARG A 58 -0.95 19.54 19.57
CA ARG A 58 -0.83 18.58 20.68
C ARG A 58 -1.69 19.03 21.86
N PRO A 59 -2.42 18.12 22.52
CA PRO A 59 -2.54 16.68 22.24
C PRO A 59 -3.30 16.40 20.94
N ARG A 60 -3.04 15.26 20.29
CA ARG A 60 -3.66 14.90 19.00
C ARG A 60 -5.14 14.55 19.09
N ASN A 61 -5.65 14.28 20.27
CA ASN A 61 -7.05 13.93 20.55
C ASN A 61 -7.89 15.13 21.02
N ASP A 62 -7.47 16.34 20.77
CA ASP A 62 -8.22 17.55 21.11
C ASP A 62 -9.40 17.70 20.12
N GLU A 63 -10.62 17.46 20.62
CA GLU A 63 -11.86 17.43 19.84
C GLU A 63 -12.15 18.73 19.09
N ARG A 64 -11.58 19.87 19.54
CA ARG A 64 -11.76 21.17 18.89
C ARG A 64 -11.26 21.23 17.44
N TYR A 65 -10.45 20.26 17.00
CA TYR A 65 -9.85 20.22 15.66
C TYR A 65 -10.57 19.28 14.69
N TYR A 66 -11.56 18.54 15.17
CA TYR A 66 -12.22 17.45 14.44
C TYR A 66 -13.70 17.75 14.17
N GLY A 67 -14.38 16.83 13.44
CA GLY A 67 -15.83 16.83 13.23
C GLY A 67 -16.31 17.79 12.14
N GLY A 68 -15.44 18.25 11.24
CA GLY A 68 -15.80 19.09 10.09
C GLY A 68 -15.89 18.31 8.77
N GLU A 69 -15.57 18.98 7.66
CA GLU A 69 -15.76 18.45 6.30
C GLU A 69 -14.48 17.86 5.67
N TYR A 70 -13.30 18.02 6.31
CA TYR A 70 -12.03 17.67 5.70
C TYR A 70 -11.61 16.25 6.07
N PRO A 71 -11.51 15.31 5.11
CA PRO A 71 -11.09 13.93 5.38
C PRO A 71 -9.72 13.85 6.04
N PHE A 72 -9.63 13.14 7.18
CA PHE A 72 -8.38 12.95 7.92
C PHE A 72 -8.06 11.47 8.01
N ILE A 73 -7.13 11.02 7.18
CA ILE A 73 -6.77 9.62 7.00
C ILE A 73 -5.83 9.17 8.11
N GLN A 74 -6.21 8.11 8.80
CA GLN A 74 -5.42 7.44 9.82
C GLN A 74 -4.66 6.24 9.24
N THR A 75 -3.68 5.72 9.99
CA THR A 75 -2.94 4.51 9.61
C THR A 75 -3.85 3.29 9.40
N GLY A 76 -4.97 3.21 10.14
CA GLY A 76 -5.99 2.18 9.98
C GLY A 76 -6.72 2.26 8.64
N ASP A 77 -7.04 3.46 8.17
CA ASP A 77 -7.72 3.67 6.87
C ASP A 77 -6.80 3.22 5.72
N VAL A 78 -5.49 3.53 5.80
CA VAL A 78 -4.50 3.07 4.81
C VAL A 78 -4.36 1.55 4.82
N ALA A 79 -4.27 0.94 6.01
CA ALA A 79 -4.09 -0.50 6.16
C ALA A 79 -5.34 -1.30 5.75
N GLY A 80 -6.54 -0.74 5.96
CA GLY A 80 -7.82 -1.34 5.60
C GLY A 80 -8.19 -1.21 4.13
N ALA A 81 -7.58 -0.28 3.40
CA ALA A 81 -7.86 -0.07 1.99
C ALA A 81 -7.33 -1.21 1.11
N GLN A 82 -8.11 -1.63 0.12
CA GLN A 82 -7.64 -2.63 -0.86
C GLN A 82 -6.59 -2.05 -1.81
N LYS A 83 -6.92 -0.96 -2.49
CA LYS A 83 -6.03 -0.17 -3.36
C LYS A 83 -6.30 1.32 -3.21
N TYR A 84 -7.54 1.74 -3.28
CA TYR A 84 -7.94 3.13 -3.08
C TYR A 84 -8.54 3.33 -1.70
N ILE A 85 -8.22 4.45 -1.06
CA ILE A 85 -8.92 4.92 0.13
C ILE A 85 -10.18 5.64 -0.36
N GLU A 86 -11.34 5.00 -0.17
CA GLU A 86 -12.65 5.49 -0.60
C GLU A 86 -13.52 5.97 0.58
N SER A 87 -13.07 5.67 1.81
CA SER A 87 -13.73 6.08 3.05
C SER A 87 -12.70 6.46 4.11
N TYR A 88 -13.14 7.13 5.14
CA TYR A 88 -12.31 7.60 6.23
C TYR A 88 -13.04 7.52 7.56
N SER A 89 -12.30 7.32 8.62
CA SER A 89 -12.83 7.19 9.98
C SER A 89 -12.96 8.52 10.71
N GLN A 90 -12.29 9.59 10.24
CA GLN A 90 -12.20 10.87 10.94
C GLN A 90 -12.16 12.05 9.97
N THR A 91 -12.64 13.21 10.44
CA THR A 91 -12.58 14.48 9.70
C THR A 91 -11.96 15.59 10.55
N LEU A 92 -11.40 16.59 9.88
CA LEU A 92 -10.97 17.85 10.48
C LEU A 92 -11.99 18.96 10.19
N ASN A 93 -12.10 19.93 11.06
CA ASN A 93 -12.74 21.21 10.80
C ASN A 93 -11.75 22.26 10.30
N GLU A 94 -12.15 23.53 10.15
CA GLU A 94 -11.28 24.61 9.68
C GLU A 94 -10.04 24.79 10.58
N LEU A 95 -10.18 24.63 11.90
CA LEU A 95 -9.07 24.72 12.82
C LEU A 95 -8.08 23.56 12.61
N GLY A 96 -8.58 22.34 12.46
CA GLY A 96 -7.76 21.16 12.18
C GLY A 96 -7.04 21.26 10.83
N LYS A 97 -7.72 21.73 9.80
CA LYS A 97 -7.15 22.03 8.49
C LYS A 97 -5.98 23.02 8.58
N SER A 98 -6.12 24.10 9.37
CA SER A 98 -5.10 25.16 9.49
C SER A 98 -3.76 24.67 10.04
N VAL A 99 -3.75 23.57 10.81
CA VAL A 99 -2.55 22.95 11.40
C VAL A 99 -2.09 21.69 10.66
N SER A 100 -2.72 21.36 9.53
CA SER A 100 -2.49 20.17 8.74
C SER A 100 -2.08 20.49 7.31
N LYS A 101 -1.58 19.48 6.59
CA LYS A 101 -1.24 19.58 5.17
C LYS A 101 -2.21 18.77 4.34
N CYS A 102 -2.79 19.40 3.29
CA CYS A 102 -3.61 18.73 2.29
C CYS A 102 -2.76 17.98 1.26
N PHE A 103 -3.23 16.81 0.87
CA PHE A 103 -2.66 16.00 -0.20
C PHE A 103 -3.75 15.72 -1.25
N PRO A 104 -3.43 15.86 -2.54
CA PRO A 104 -4.41 15.68 -3.60
C PRO A 104 -4.80 14.22 -3.80
N LYS A 105 -5.99 14.00 -4.34
CA LYS A 105 -6.40 12.72 -4.93
C LYS A 105 -5.29 12.15 -5.82
N GLY A 106 -5.13 10.82 -5.82
CA GLY A 106 -4.06 10.13 -6.56
C GLY A 106 -2.72 10.06 -5.81
N THR A 107 -2.56 10.75 -4.66
CA THR A 107 -1.38 10.59 -3.82
C THR A 107 -1.33 9.14 -3.30
N LEU A 108 -0.20 8.47 -3.54
CA LEU A 108 0.08 7.19 -2.88
C LEU A 108 0.46 7.46 -1.43
N THR A 109 -0.30 6.91 -0.48
CA THR A 109 -0.01 6.98 0.95
C THR A 109 0.66 5.72 1.44
N MET A 110 1.53 5.84 2.44
CA MET A 110 2.14 4.70 3.13
C MET A 110 2.28 4.96 4.62
N THR A 111 1.99 3.97 5.43
CA THR A 111 2.19 4.00 6.88
C THR A 111 3.66 3.76 7.22
N ILE A 112 4.23 4.60 8.08
CA ILE A 112 5.62 4.49 8.55
C ILE A 112 5.72 4.10 10.03
N ALA A 113 4.60 3.99 10.71
CA ALA A 113 4.48 3.56 12.11
C ALA A 113 3.35 2.54 12.23
N ALA A 114 3.41 1.68 13.24
CA ALA A 114 2.48 0.57 13.47
C ALA A 114 2.50 -0.47 12.33
N ASN A 115 1.66 -0.33 11.32
CA ASN A 115 1.58 -1.21 10.15
C ASN A 115 2.54 -0.75 9.04
N VAL A 116 3.85 -0.72 9.30
CA VAL A 116 4.87 -0.21 8.37
C VAL A 116 4.76 -0.84 6.99
N GLY A 117 4.72 0.03 5.95
CA GLY A 117 4.70 -0.36 4.55
C GLY A 117 3.32 -0.71 3.99
N ASP A 118 2.23 -0.53 4.76
CA ASP A 118 0.91 -0.55 4.16
C ASP A 118 0.72 0.70 3.30
N ALA A 119 0.25 0.48 2.07
CA ALA A 119 0.13 1.53 1.08
C ALA A 119 -1.22 1.50 0.37
N ALA A 120 -1.78 2.69 0.11
CA ALA A 120 -3.02 2.88 -0.63
C ALA A 120 -3.02 4.24 -1.34
N ILE A 121 -3.82 4.38 -2.40
CA ILE A 121 -3.96 5.60 -3.19
C ILE A 121 -5.14 6.41 -2.66
N LEU A 122 -4.99 7.73 -2.48
CA LEU A 122 -6.10 8.60 -2.11
C LEU A 122 -7.16 8.67 -3.22
N GLY A 123 -8.41 8.32 -2.89
CA GLY A 123 -9.57 8.46 -3.79
C GLY A 123 -10.13 9.89 -3.84
N PHE A 124 -9.70 10.77 -2.94
CA PHE A 124 -10.12 12.15 -2.76
C PHE A 124 -8.99 12.97 -2.12
N ASP A 125 -9.13 14.30 -2.08
CA ASP A 125 -8.19 15.15 -1.35
C ASP A 125 -8.32 14.91 0.15
N ALA A 126 -7.20 14.73 0.86
CA ALA A 126 -7.20 14.38 2.26
C ALA A 126 -6.03 14.96 3.04
N PHE A 127 -6.17 14.93 4.35
CA PHE A 127 -5.15 15.28 5.32
C PHE A 127 -4.75 14.00 6.08
N PHE A 128 -3.53 13.93 6.59
CA PHE A 128 -3.10 12.82 7.44
C PHE A 128 -1.96 13.21 8.37
N PRO A 129 -1.79 12.50 9.51
CA PRO A 129 -0.77 12.78 10.50
C PRO A 129 0.62 12.34 10.03
N ASP A 130 1.64 12.68 10.81
CA ASP A 130 3.05 12.38 10.57
C ASP A 130 3.43 10.88 10.62
N SER A 131 2.47 10.00 10.97
CA SER A 131 2.59 8.55 10.86
C SER A 131 2.30 8.00 9.45
N VAL A 132 1.82 8.87 8.54
CA VAL A 132 1.57 8.56 7.13
C VAL A 132 2.44 9.48 6.26
N VAL A 133 2.96 8.92 5.17
CA VAL A 133 3.76 9.64 4.16
C VAL A 133 3.02 9.59 2.83
N GLY A 134 2.94 10.72 2.15
CA GLY A 134 2.42 10.84 0.80
C GLY A 134 3.53 10.83 -0.24
N PHE A 135 3.30 10.12 -1.32
CA PHE A 135 4.18 10.01 -2.49
C PHE A 135 3.39 10.44 -3.72
N ILE A 136 3.77 11.57 -4.30
CA ILE A 136 3.16 12.07 -5.53
C ILE A 136 4.06 11.63 -6.68
N PRO A 137 3.60 10.74 -7.58
CA PRO A 137 4.43 10.28 -8.68
C PRO A 137 4.78 11.43 -9.62
N ASN A 138 5.99 11.38 -10.18
CA ASN A 138 6.37 12.32 -11.24
C ASN A 138 5.55 12.04 -12.51
N ALA A 139 5.51 12.98 -13.45
CA ALA A 139 4.68 12.89 -14.67
C ALA A 139 4.91 11.61 -15.51
N ASP A 140 6.11 11.06 -15.46
CA ASP A 140 6.49 9.85 -16.21
C ASP A 140 6.11 8.54 -15.50
N ILE A 141 5.61 8.61 -14.26
CA ILE A 141 5.28 7.45 -13.45
C ILE A 141 3.75 7.34 -13.31
N ASN A 142 3.22 6.16 -13.64
CA ASN A 142 1.82 5.86 -13.40
C ASN A 142 1.59 5.55 -11.90
N ASP A 143 0.53 6.09 -11.32
CA ASP A 143 0.20 5.98 -9.89
C ASP A 143 -0.10 4.54 -9.46
N GLU A 144 -0.87 3.78 -10.25
CA GLU A 144 -1.17 2.38 -9.95
C GLU A 144 0.08 1.49 -10.11
N TYR A 145 0.94 1.75 -11.10
CA TYR A 145 2.21 1.07 -11.24
C TYR A 145 3.09 1.31 -10.01
N LEU A 146 3.18 2.56 -9.55
CA LEU A 146 3.90 2.92 -8.33
C LEU A 146 3.31 2.21 -7.10
N TYR A 147 1.98 2.16 -6.98
CA TYR A 147 1.31 1.40 -5.92
C TYR A 147 1.77 -0.06 -5.90
N TYR A 148 1.81 -0.75 -7.05
CA TYR A 148 2.24 -2.13 -7.10
C TYR A 148 3.73 -2.31 -6.78
N ILE A 149 4.59 -1.37 -7.16
CA ILE A 149 5.99 -1.35 -6.71
C ILE A 149 6.04 -1.28 -5.18
N PHE A 150 5.28 -0.40 -4.54
CA PHE A 150 5.26 -0.28 -3.08
C PHE A 150 4.70 -1.54 -2.39
N LYS A 151 3.70 -2.18 -2.99
CA LYS A 151 3.21 -3.48 -2.50
C LYS A 151 4.30 -4.57 -2.59
N ALA A 152 5.08 -4.60 -3.67
CA ALA A 152 6.21 -5.52 -3.81
C ALA A 152 7.32 -5.23 -2.78
N MET A 153 7.57 -3.94 -2.49
CA MET A 153 8.59 -3.48 -1.56
C MET A 153 8.23 -3.61 -0.08
N LYS A 154 7.02 -4.00 0.28
CA LYS A 154 6.62 -4.07 1.70
C LYS A 154 7.62 -4.86 2.58
N PRO A 155 8.14 -6.04 2.16
CA PRO A 155 9.16 -6.74 2.94
C PRO A 155 10.44 -5.90 3.15
N GLU A 156 10.84 -5.13 2.13
CA GLU A 156 12.01 -4.27 2.18
C GLU A 156 11.82 -3.08 3.13
N PHE A 157 10.63 -2.47 3.15
CA PHE A 157 10.28 -1.44 4.12
C PHE A 157 10.36 -1.97 5.55
N VAL A 158 9.81 -3.16 5.81
CA VAL A 158 9.87 -3.79 7.14
C VAL A 158 11.31 -4.14 7.53
N ARG A 159 12.12 -4.61 6.59
CA ARG A 159 13.55 -4.93 6.82
C ARG A 159 14.35 -3.67 7.19
N THR A 160 14.04 -2.55 6.54
CA THR A 160 14.73 -1.27 6.71
C THR A 160 14.26 -0.48 7.94
N ALA A 161 13.08 -0.83 8.48
CA ALA A 161 12.53 -0.18 9.67
C ALA A 161 13.39 -0.43 10.91
N ILE A 162 13.50 0.61 11.76
CA ILE A 162 14.20 0.49 13.04
C ILE A 162 13.30 -0.27 14.01
N LYS A 163 13.83 -1.38 14.56
CA LYS A 163 13.19 -2.13 15.64
C LYS A 163 13.50 -1.44 16.97
N SER A 164 12.61 -0.52 17.38
CA SER A 164 12.52 -0.03 18.76
C SER A 164 11.32 -0.71 19.45
N THR A 165 10.71 -0.06 20.44
CA THR A 165 9.45 -0.54 21.04
C THR A 165 8.30 -0.66 20.01
N GLN A 166 8.36 0.11 18.92
CA GLN A 166 7.50 -0.01 17.74
C GLN A 166 8.33 0.11 16.47
N LEU A 167 7.94 -0.65 15.42
CA LEU A 167 8.51 -0.48 14.08
C LEU A 167 8.25 0.96 13.60
N ASN A 168 9.32 1.67 13.24
CA ASN A 168 9.22 3.01 12.67
C ASN A 168 10.20 3.12 11.49
N LEU A 169 9.68 3.59 10.35
CA LEU A 169 10.45 3.74 9.13
C LEU A 169 10.78 5.22 8.90
N ASN A 170 12.07 5.54 8.81
CA ASN A 170 12.51 6.90 8.52
C ASN A 170 12.30 7.23 7.04
N VAL A 171 11.71 8.40 6.76
CA VAL A 171 11.46 8.91 5.41
C VAL A 171 12.77 9.01 4.59
N GLU A 172 13.87 9.44 5.19
CA GLU A 172 15.17 9.53 4.48
C GLU A 172 15.65 8.16 3.99
N ARG A 173 15.38 7.09 4.74
CA ARG A 173 15.70 5.73 4.27
C ARG A 173 14.82 5.31 3.11
N ILE A 174 13.52 5.66 3.12
CA ILE A 174 12.61 5.38 2.01
C ILE A 174 13.08 6.08 0.73
N ARG A 175 13.48 7.34 0.85
CA ARG A 175 13.98 8.15 -0.28
C ARG A 175 15.12 7.50 -1.05
N ASP A 176 15.98 6.76 -0.34
CA ASP A 176 17.19 6.14 -0.90
C ASP A 176 17.00 4.68 -1.36
N LEU A 177 15.83 4.07 -1.12
CA LEU A 177 15.51 2.77 -1.66
C LEU A 177 15.37 2.81 -3.19
N PHE A 178 15.79 1.75 -3.85
CA PHE A 178 15.71 1.62 -5.30
C PHE A 178 14.41 0.95 -5.74
N VAL A 179 13.86 1.44 -6.84
CA VAL A 179 12.68 0.89 -7.53
C VAL A 179 12.99 0.62 -8.98
N PRO A 180 12.40 -0.44 -9.59
CA PRO A 180 12.49 -0.64 -11.02
C PRO A 180 11.67 0.43 -11.74
N VAL A 181 12.21 0.95 -12.83
CA VAL A 181 11.58 1.98 -13.65
C VAL A 181 11.43 1.50 -15.09
N VAL A 182 10.20 1.38 -15.52
CA VAL A 182 9.83 1.14 -16.90
C VAL A 182 9.83 2.49 -17.63
N VAL A 183 10.65 2.63 -18.66
CA VAL A 183 10.80 3.89 -19.37
C VAL A 183 9.52 4.29 -20.12
N GLN A 184 8.82 3.30 -20.70
CA GLN A 184 7.60 3.53 -21.47
C GLN A 184 6.37 3.51 -20.56
N LYS A 185 5.67 4.63 -20.46
CA LYS A 185 4.46 4.75 -19.64
C LYS A 185 3.34 3.78 -20.05
N SER A 186 3.25 3.43 -21.33
CA SER A 186 2.33 2.41 -21.84
C SER A 186 2.58 1.03 -21.21
N GLU A 187 3.86 0.63 -21.07
CA GLU A 187 4.20 -0.64 -20.43
C GLU A 187 3.91 -0.61 -18.92
N GLN A 188 4.05 0.55 -18.25
CA GLN A 188 3.63 0.70 -16.84
C GLN A 188 2.13 0.47 -16.69
N LEU A 189 1.30 1.03 -17.60
CA LEU A 189 -0.14 0.84 -17.62
C LEU A 189 -0.51 -0.63 -17.86
N GLU A 190 0.10 -1.30 -18.86
CA GLU A 190 -0.12 -2.71 -19.13
C GLU A 190 0.17 -3.58 -17.89
N ILE A 191 1.25 -3.30 -17.16
CA ILE A 191 1.61 -4.00 -15.92
C ILE A 191 0.56 -3.73 -14.83
N ALA A 192 0.13 -2.49 -14.67
CA ALA A 192 -0.88 -2.12 -13.68
C ALA A 192 -2.23 -2.82 -13.97
N GLU A 193 -2.71 -2.80 -15.21
CA GLU A 193 -3.94 -3.47 -15.65
C GLU A 193 -3.87 -4.98 -15.45
N TYR A 194 -2.76 -5.60 -15.85
CA TYR A 194 -2.52 -7.02 -15.60
C TYR A 194 -2.61 -7.35 -14.11
N LEU A 195 -1.97 -6.55 -13.26
CA LEU A 195 -1.98 -6.76 -11.81
C LEU A 195 -3.35 -6.47 -11.20
N ASN A 196 -4.10 -5.49 -11.71
CA ASN A 196 -5.48 -5.24 -11.29
C ASN A 196 -6.33 -6.50 -11.47
N THR A 197 -6.28 -7.09 -12.66
CA THR A 197 -7.04 -8.32 -12.97
C THR A 197 -6.56 -9.50 -12.12
N LYS A 198 -5.26 -9.78 -12.09
CA LYS A 198 -4.72 -10.93 -11.35
C LYS A 198 -4.92 -10.82 -9.83
N CYS A 199 -4.78 -9.63 -9.27
CA CYS A 199 -5.03 -9.43 -7.85
C CYS A 199 -6.52 -9.59 -7.50
N ALA A 200 -7.42 -9.09 -8.34
CA ALA A 200 -8.87 -9.28 -8.15
C ALA A 200 -9.26 -10.76 -8.20
N ASP A 201 -8.73 -11.52 -9.16
CA ASP A 201 -8.97 -12.98 -9.27
C ASP A 201 -8.51 -13.71 -8.00
N ILE A 202 -7.30 -13.39 -7.51
CA ILE A 202 -6.75 -13.99 -6.30
C ILE A 202 -7.56 -13.58 -5.06
N ASP A 203 -7.98 -12.33 -4.95
CA ASP A 203 -8.79 -11.84 -3.83
C ASP A 203 -10.17 -12.51 -3.81
N ALA A 204 -10.80 -12.72 -4.96
CA ALA A 204 -12.04 -13.48 -5.08
C ALA A 204 -11.88 -14.94 -4.61
N LEU A 205 -10.75 -15.58 -4.96
CA LEU A 205 -10.44 -16.94 -4.46
C LEU A 205 -10.21 -16.95 -2.95
N ILE A 206 -9.54 -15.95 -2.40
CA ILE A 206 -9.33 -15.82 -0.95
C ILE A 206 -10.68 -15.66 -0.23
N ALA A 207 -11.56 -14.78 -0.72
CA ALA A 207 -12.88 -14.55 -0.15
C ALA A 207 -13.73 -15.83 -0.17
N LYS A 208 -13.76 -16.54 -1.30
CA LYS A 208 -14.48 -17.82 -1.43
C LYS A 208 -13.96 -18.88 -0.45
N LYS A 209 -12.64 -19.00 -0.30
CA LYS A 209 -12.04 -19.93 0.66
C LYS A 209 -12.34 -19.55 2.12
N GLN A 210 -12.36 -18.26 2.43
CA GLN A 210 -12.73 -17.79 3.76
C GLN A 210 -14.18 -18.11 4.09
N GLN A 211 -15.08 -17.93 3.12
CA GLN A 211 -16.49 -18.31 3.27
C GLN A 211 -16.63 -19.81 3.57
N TYR A 212 -15.97 -20.68 2.80
CA TYR A 212 -16.01 -22.12 3.04
C TYR A 212 -15.49 -22.50 4.44
N LEU A 213 -14.43 -21.84 4.91
CA LEU A 213 -13.93 -22.08 6.26
C LEU A 213 -14.99 -21.72 7.31
N THR A 214 -15.65 -20.58 7.15
CA THR A 214 -16.74 -20.17 8.06
C THR A 214 -17.91 -21.16 8.05
N GLU A 215 -18.31 -21.64 6.86
CA GLU A 215 -19.39 -22.66 6.72
C GLU A 215 -19.01 -23.97 7.42
N ILE A 216 -17.77 -24.44 7.23
CA ILE A 216 -17.26 -25.66 7.90
C ILE A 216 -17.23 -25.49 9.44
N GLU A 217 -16.78 -24.34 9.93
CA GLU A 217 -16.78 -24.06 11.37
C GLU A 217 -18.19 -24.02 11.96
N ASN A 218 -19.16 -23.44 11.24
CA ASN A 218 -20.56 -23.41 11.65
C ASN A 218 -21.17 -24.82 11.63
N TYR A 219 -20.89 -25.61 10.59
CA TYR A 219 -21.33 -27.01 10.51
C TYR A 219 -20.75 -27.84 11.67
N LYS A 220 -19.47 -27.69 11.97
CA LYS A 220 -18.84 -28.34 13.12
C LYS A 220 -19.54 -27.97 14.44
N LYS A 221 -19.88 -26.68 14.64
CA LYS A 221 -20.60 -26.24 15.83
C LYS A 221 -21.99 -26.86 15.92
N SER A 222 -22.73 -26.94 14.80
CA SER A 222 -24.03 -27.60 14.72
C SER A 222 -23.98 -29.09 15.11
N LEU A 223 -23.04 -29.82 14.54
CA LEU A 223 -22.83 -31.23 14.88
C LEU A 223 -22.52 -31.43 16.38
N ILE A 224 -21.63 -30.59 16.95
CA ILE A 224 -21.30 -30.67 18.37
C ILE A 224 -22.57 -30.44 19.20
N TYR A 225 -23.36 -29.44 18.86
CA TYR A 225 -24.61 -29.11 19.55
C TYR A 225 -25.60 -30.30 19.50
N GLU A 226 -25.83 -30.89 18.30
CA GLU A 226 -26.70 -32.05 18.12
C GLU A 226 -26.25 -33.23 18.98
N TYR A 227 -24.96 -33.57 18.98
CA TYR A 227 -24.42 -34.65 19.78
C TYR A 227 -24.53 -34.43 21.32
N VAL A 228 -24.32 -33.19 21.77
CA VAL A 228 -24.35 -32.84 23.19
C VAL A 228 -25.77 -32.73 23.73
N THR A 229 -26.72 -32.25 22.87
CA THR A 229 -28.11 -32.03 23.32
C THR A 229 -29.05 -33.19 22.98
N GLY A 230 -28.62 -34.19 22.25
CA GLY A 230 -29.44 -35.34 21.84
C GLY A 230 -30.60 -34.98 20.89
N LYS A 231 -30.49 -33.86 20.17
CA LYS A 231 -31.50 -33.42 19.21
C LYS A 231 -31.04 -33.74 17.80
#